data_aee75114a079907c931bb4c80d8d2187
#
_entry.id   aee75114a079907c931bb4c80d8d2187
#
_cell.length_a   1.000
_cell.length_b   1.000
_cell.length_c   1.000
_cell.angle_alpha   90.00
_cell.angle_beta   90.00
_cell.angle_gamma   90.00
#
_symmetry.space_group_name_H-M   'P 1'
#
loop_
_entity.id
_entity.type
_entity.pdbx_description
1 polymer ?
#
loop_
_entity_poly.entity_id
_entity_poly.type
_entity_poly.pdbx_seq_one_letter_code
_entity_poly.pdbx_strand_id
1 'polypeptide(L)'
;MLPETVTVTPELDWLTAFTWLWLLLALPIAACLCFINAPYGRHNPGTWGALIHARLGWLLMESPAVVIPAGFFVWMQGWESPVMLVFFLIWQTHYVYRAWIYPLHLGKASSPMPLLLILMGLAFNLVNGSLHGTWLFVHPVISDSQWLGDWQFIAGAVMFAVGMALNIDSSRRLMQLK
;
A
#
# COMPACT_ATOMS: atom_id res chain seq x y z
N MET A 1 0.09 -17.09 -37.33
CA MET A 1 -1.06 -16.63 -36.53
C MET A 1 -0.66 -15.28 -36.00
N LEU A 2 -1.29 -14.19 -36.42
CA LEU A 2 -1.04 -12.86 -35.87
C LEU A 2 -1.66 -12.84 -34.46
N PRO A 3 -1.01 -12.22 -33.47
CA PRO A 3 -1.62 -12.11 -32.15
C PRO A 3 -2.94 -11.34 -32.28
N GLU A 4 -3.99 -11.85 -31.63
CA GLU A 4 -5.26 -11.15 -31.53
C GLU A 4 -4.98 -9.75 -31.01
N THR A 5 -5.41 -8.75 -31.75
CA THR A 5 -5.36 -7.36 -31.29
C THR A 5 -6.22 -7.26 -30.03
N VAL A 6 -5.55 -7.08 -28.90
CA VAL A 6 -6.24 -6.78 -27.64
C VAL A 6 -7.11 -5.56 -27.86
N THR A 7 -8.42 -5.77 -28.00
CA THR A 7 -9.39 -4.68 -28.07
C THR A 7 -9.41 -4.01 -26.70
N VAL A 8 -8.66 -2.91 -26.57
CA VAL A 8 -8.66 -2.10 -25.36
C VAL A 8 -10.04 -1.47 -25.25
N THR A 9 -10.77 -1.82 -24.19
CA THR A 9 -12.08 -1.24 -23.94
C THR A 9 -11.91 0.18 -23.41
N PRO A 10 -12.85 1.12 -23.69
CA PRO A 10 -12.77 2.50 -23.19
C PRO A 10 -12.64 2.59 -21.67
N GLU A 11 -13.17 1.61 -20.94
CA GLU A 11 -13.05 1.52 -19.48
C GLU A 11 -11.61 1.27 -19.02
N LEU A 12 -10.85 0.50 -19.78
CA LEU A 12 -9.44 0.22 -19.47
C LEU A 12 -8.55 1.43 -19.77
N ASP A 13 -8.92 2.24 -20.78
CA ASP A 13 -8.16 3.44 -21.16
C ASP A 13 -8.19 4.50 -20.07
N TRP A 14 -9.35 4.81 -19.48
CA TRP A 14 -9.42 5.81 -18.40
C TRP A 14 -8.73 5.31 -17.13
N LEU A 15 -8.85 4.02 -16.79
CA LEU A 15 -8.19 3.42 -15.64
C LEU A 15 -6.67 3.49 -15.79
N THR A 16 -6.17 3.15 -16.96
CA THR A 16 -4.74 3.25 -17.29
C THR A 16 -4.25 4.69 -17.21
N ALA A 17 -4.98 5.64 -17.80
CA ALA A 17 -4.66 7.06 -17.74
C ALA A 17 -4.66 7.58 -16.30
N PHE A 18 -5.65 7.19 -15.49
CA PHE A 18 -5.72 7.55 -14.07
C PHE A 18 -4.54 6.96 -13.29
N THR A 19 -4.16 5.71 -13.56
CA THR A 19 -3.01 5.07 -12.92
C THR A 19 -1.71 5.82 -13.22
N TRP A 20 -1.48 6.20 -14.49
CA TRP A 20 -0.33 7.02 -14.86
C TRP A 20 -0.34 8.39 -14.19
N LEU A 21 -1.49 9.05 -14.16
CA LEU A 21 -1.63 10.34 -13.47
C LEU A 21 -1.30 10.22 -11.99
N TRP A 22 -1.78 9.15 -11.34
CA TRP A 22 -1.51 8.86 -9.94
C TRP A 22 -0.02 8.62 -9.67
N LEU A 23 0.65 7.86 -10.53
CA LEU A 23 2.10 7.63 -10.45
C LEU A 23 2.90 8.92 -10.67
N LEU A 24 2.51 9.72 -11.66
CA LEU A 24 3.18 10.98 -11.96
C LEU A 24 3.03 12.01 -10.82
N LEU A 25 1.94 11.95 -10.05
CA LEU A 25 1.74 12.80 -8.87
C LEU A 25 2.83 12.60 -7.80
N ALA A 26 3.49 11.45 -7.78
CA ALA A 26 4.61 11.20 -6.88
C ALA A 26 5.80 12.15 -7.12
N LEU A 27 6.01 12.61 -8.36
CA LEU A 27 7.13 13.48 -8.72
C LEU A 27 7.03 14.88 -8.04
N PRO A 28 5.92 15.63 -8.16
CA PRO A 28 5.78 16.91 -7.46
C PRO A 28 5.76 16.74 -5.93
N ILE A 29 5.18 15.65 -5.41
CA ILE A 29 5.22 15.35 -3.97
C ILE A 29 6.66 15.16 -3.52
N ALA A 30 7.45 14.35 -4.22
CA ALA A 30 8.85 14.11 -3.90
C ALA A 30 9.67 15.43 -3.98
N ALA A 31 9.42 16.26 -5.01
CA ALA A 31 10.04 17.57 -5.13
C ALA A 31 9.70 18.50 -3.95
N CYS A 32 8.42 18.55 -3.54
CA CYS A 32 8.00 19.32 -2.37
C CYS A 32 8.69 18.84 -1.09
N LEU A 33 8.87 17.55 -0.91
CA LEU A 33 9.52 16.99 0.27
C LEU A 33 11.02 17.29 0.37
N CYS A 34 11.66 17.73 -0.73
CA CYS A 34 13.03 18.25 -0.68
C CYS A 34 13.12 19.63 0.03
N PHE A 35 12.01 20.38 0.07
CA PHE A 35 11.97 21.72 0.66
C PHE A 35 11.12 21.80 1.94
N ILE A 36 10.18 20.87 2.12
CA ILE A 36 9.24 20.85 3.24
C ILE A 36 9.44 19.56 4.02
N ASN A 37 9.78 19.69 5.29
CA ASN A 37 9.84 18.53 6.18
C ASN A 37 8.43 18.05 6.49
N ALA A 38 8.14 16.77 6.24
CA ALA A 38 6.87 16.18 6.67
C ALA A 38 6.71 16.31 8.19
N PRO A 39 5.55 16.75 8.69
CA PRO A 39 5.31 17.01 10.11
C PRO A 39 5.09 15.72 10.88
N TYR A 40 6.12 14.88 10.92
CA TYR A 40 6.06 13.57 11.55
C TYR A 40 7.14 13.40 12.63
N GLY A 41 6.78 12.74 13.73
CA GLY A 41 7.69 12.43 14.83
C GLY A 41 8.34 13.70 15.42
N ARG A 42 9.68 13.74 15.46
CA ARG A 42 10.46 14.90 15.98
C ARG A 42 10.32 16.18 15.16
N HIS A 43 9.86 16.09 13.91
CA HIS A 43 9.68 17.21 12.98
C HIS A 43 8.27 17.77 12.99
N ASN A 44 7.41 17.37 13.96
CA ASN A 44 6.05 17.89 14.07
C ASN A 44 6.07 19.29 14.71
N PRO A 45 5.84 20.37 13.95
CA PRO A 45 5.81 21.73 14.48
C PRO A 45 4.50 22.09 15.20
N GLY A 46 3.53 21.16 15.27
CA GLY A 46 2.21 21.41 15.88
C GLY A 46 1.27 22.30 15.04
N THR A 47 1.65 22.68 13.82
CA THR A 47 0.89 23.66 12.99
C THR A 47 -0.05 22.99 11.97
N TRP A 48 -0.06 21.66 11.86
CA TRP A 48 -0.82 20.93 10.86
C TRP A 48 -2.16 20.36 11.38
N GLY A 49 -2.85 21.15 12.17
CA GLY A 49 -4.18 20.84 12.70
C GLY A 49 -4.18 20.08 14.02
N ALA A 50 -5.33 19.55 14.37
CA ALA A 50 -5.53 18.80 15.62
C ALA A 50 -4.59 17.58 15.68
N LEU A 51 -4.13 17.26 16.89
CA LEU A 51 -3.25 16.14 17.14
C LEU A 51 -4.07 14.91 17.57
N ILE A 52 -3.86 13.80 16.89
CA ILE A 52 -4.50 12.52 17.17
C ILE A 52 -3.47 11.54 17.74
N HIS A 53 -3.88 10.69 18.67
CA HIS A 53 -3.02 9.66 19.22
C HIS A 53 -2.41 8.78 18.11
N ALA A 54 -1.09 8.54 18.13
CA ALA A 54 -0.38 7.87 17.05
C ALA A 54 -0.99 6.51 16.66
N ARG A 55 -1.40 5.68 17.63
CA ARG A 55 -2.03 4.38 17.31
C ARG A 55 -3.29 4.54 16.47
N LEU A 56 -4.17 5.44 16.87
CA LEU A 56 -5.43 5.70 16.16
C LEU A 56 -5.15 6.30 14.78
N GLY A 57 -4.19 7.22 14.68
CA GLY A 57 -3.77 7.80 13.41
C GLY A 57 -3.30 6.74 12.41
N TRP A 58 -2.42 5.83 12.85
CA TRP A 58 -1.95 4.71 12.03
C TRP A 58 -3.08 3.77 11.62
N LEU A 59 -3.94 3.36 12.56
CA LEU A 59 -5.09 2.51 12.26
C LEU A 59 -5.99 3.14 11.20
N LEU A 60 -6.34 4.42 11.36
CA LEU A 60 -7.25 5.10 10.44
C LEU A 60 -6.64 5.25 9.04
N MET A 61 -5.38 5.69 8.94
CA MET A 61 -4.81 5.99 7.63
C MET A 61 -4.41 4.75 6.83
N GLU A 62 -4.04 3.64 7.50
CA GLU A 62 -3.55 2.44 6.80
C GLU A 62 -4.62 1.34 6.63
N SER A 63 -5.70 1.34 7.40
CA SER A 63 -6.75 0.31 7.28
C SER A 63 -7.37 0.18 5.90
N PRO A 64 -7.57 1.23 5.08
CA PRO A 64 -8.08 1.06 3.72
C PRO A 64 -7.20 0.17 2.85
N ALA A 65 -5.87 0.18 3.04
CA ALA A 65 -4.96 -0.70 2.30
C ALA A 65 -5.14 -2.19 2.63
N VAL A 66 -5.74 -2.52 3.78
CA VAL A 66 -6.13 -3.90 4.14
C VAL A 66 -7.52 -4.21 3.60
N VAL A 67 -8.50 -3.35 3.90
CA VAL A 67 -9.93 -3.64 3.70
C VAL A 67 -10.33 -3.59 2.23
N ILE A 68 -9.84 -2.60 1.47
CA ILE A 68 -10.25 -2.40 0.08
C ILE A 68 -9.79 -3.55 -0.82
N PRO A 69 -8.49 -3.92 -0.86
CA PRO A 69 -8.07 -5.06 -1.67
C PRO A 69 -8.69 -6.38 -1.21
N ALA A 70 -8.96 -6.54 0.10
CA ALA A 70 -9.69 -7.70 0.60
C ALA A 70 -11.13 -7.75 0.06
N GLY A 71 -11.81 -6.61 -0.01
CA GLY A 71 -13.14 -6.50 -0.62
C GLY A 71 -13.14 -6.90 -2.10
N PHE A 72 -12.18 -6.40 -2.89
CA PHE A 72 -12.02 -6.80 -4.30
C PHE A 72 -11.73 -8.30 -4.44
N PHE A 73 -10.82 -8.84 -3.62
CA PHE A 73 -10.48 -10.26 -3.63
C PHE A 73 -11.71 -11.15 -3.36
N VAL A 74 -12.52 -10.80 -2.36
CA VAL A 74 -13.75 -11.53 -2.04
C VAL A 74 -14.79 -11.39 -3.16
N TRP A 75 -14.98 -10.16 -3.67
CA TRP A 75 -15.95 -9.89 -4.74
C TRP A 75 -15.63 -10.67 -6.02
N MET A 76 -14.35 -10.77 -6.38
CA MET A 76 -13.89 -11.48 -7.57
C MET A 76 -13.61 -12.98 -7.33
N GLN A 77 -13.97 -13.52 -6.16
CA GLN A 77 -13.72 -14.92 -5.79
C GLN A 77 -12.24 -15.32 -6.01
N GLY A 78 -11.33 -14.42 -5.60
CA GLY A 78 -9.90 -14.54 -5.89
C GLY A 78 -9.23 -15.82 -5.36
N TRP A 79 -9.89 -16.56 -4.46
CA TRP A 79 -9.44 -17.88 -3.99
C TRP A 79 -9.47 -18.97 -5.06
N GLU A 80 -10.20 -18.78 -6.17
CA GLU A 80 -10.25 -19.70 -7.30
C GLU A 80 -8.99 -19.58 -8.20
N SER A 81 -8.25 -18.48 -8.10
CA SER A 81 -7.03 -18.23 -8.84
C SER A 81 -5.80 -18.31 -7.94
N PRO A 82 -4.87 -19.27 -8.16
CA PRO A 82 -3.62 -19.33 -7.41
C PRO A 82 -2.81 -18.02 -7.47
N VAL A 83 -2.82 -17.33 -8.60
CA VAL A 83 -2.10 -16.06 -8.78
C VAL A 83 -2.71 -14.97 -7.91
N MET A 84 -4.04 -14.79 -7.96
CA MET A 84 -4.73 -13.81 -7.13
C MET A 84 -4.55 -14.10 -5.64
N LEU A 85 -4.63 -15.37 -5.25
CA LEU A 85 -4.44 -15.78 -3.86
C LEU A 85 -3.03 -15.44 -3.37
N VAL A 86 -2.00 -15.72 -4.16
CA VAL A 86 -0.60 -15.42 -3.79
C VAL A 86 -0.38 -13.92 -3.67
N PHE A 87 -0.83 -13.11 -4.62
CA PHE A 87 -0.73 -11.65 -4.53
C PHE A 87 -1.52 -11.09 -3.35
N PHE A 88 -2.71 -11.63 -3.09
CA PHE A 88 -3.50 -11.27 -1.91
C PHE A 88 -2.73 -11.54 -0.61
N LEU A 89 -2.16 -12.72 -0.46
CA LEU A 89 -1.40 -13.08 0.75
C LEU A 89 -0.16 -12.20 0.94
N ILE A 90 0.58 -11.92 -0.14
CA ILE A 90 1.74 -11.02 -0.10
C ILE A 90 1.30 -9.62 0.35
N TRP A 91 0.24 -9.06 -0.26
CA TRP A 91 -0.29 -7.75 0.07
C TRP A 91 -0.78 -7.68 1.51
N GLN A 92 -1.62 -8.64 1.94
CA GLN A 92 -2.18 -8.67 3.28
C GLN A 92 -1.10 -8.86 4.35
N THR A 93 -0.09 -9.68 4.10
CA THR A 93 1.04 -9.86 5.04
C THR A 93 1.70 -8.53 5.38
N HIS A 94 1.94 -7.68 4.39
CA HIS A 94 2.53 -6.36 4.61
C HIS A 94 1.57 -5.42 5.33
N TYR A 95 0.35 -5.25 4.79
CA TYR A 95 -0.57 -4.21 5.28
C TYR A 95 -1.25 -4.56 6.59
N VAL A 96 -1.56 -5.83 6.88
CA VAL A 96 -2.04 -6.26 8.20
C VAL A 96 -0.98 -5.97 9.28
N TYR A 97 0.30 -6.28 8.98
CA TYR A 97 1.37 -5.93 9.89
C TYR A 97 1.44 -4.42 10.11
N ARG A 98 1.49 -3.63 9.04
CA ARG A 98 1.67 -2.18 9.09
C ARG A 98 0.48 -1.44 9.70
N ALA A 99 -0.74 -1.80 9.29
CA ALA A 99 -1.97 -1.12 9.71
C ALA A 99 -2.44 -1.51 11.11
N TRP A 100 -2.31 -2.79 11.47
CA TRP A 100 -2.95 -3.30 12.68
C TRP A 100 -1.94 -3.80 13.72
N ILE A 101 -0.89 -4.52 13.33
CA ILE A 101 0.07 -5.08 14.28
C ILE A 101 1.06 -4.02 14.76
N TYR A 102 1.70 -3.31 13.85
CA TYR A 102 2.69 -2.28 14.20
C TYR A 102 2.15 -1.19 15.14
N PRO A 103 0.96 -0.60 14.93
CA PRO A 103 0.41 0.40 15.83
C PRO A 103 0.19 -0.10 17.27
N LEU A 104 -0.11 -1.39 17.45
CA LEU A 104 -0.28 -1.97 18.79
C LEU A 104 1.02 -1.96 19.59
N HIS A 105 2.16 -2.01 18.91
CA HIS A 105 3.48 -1.98 19.54
C HIS A 105 3.99 -0.55 19.84
N LEU A 106 3.30 0.49 19.33
CA LEU A 106 3.66 1.87 19.64
C LEU A 106 3.46 2.15 21.13
N GLY A 107 4.50 2.67 21.78
CA GLY A 107 4.46 3.05 23.20
C GLY A 107 3.49 4.21 23.46
N LYS A 108 3.09 4.38 24.71
CA LYS A 108 2.24 5.53 25.16
C LYS A 108 2.93 6.88 24.91
N ALA A 109 4.26 6.91 24.90
CA ALA A 109 5.06 8.10 24.63
C ALA A 109 5.26 8.40 23.14
N SER A 110 4.62 7.64 22.23
CA SER A 110 4.71 7.93 20.78
C SER A 110 4.10 9.29 20.47
N SER A 111 4.86 10.10 19.71
CA SER A 111 4.44 11.44 19.32
C SER A 111 3.09 11.41 18.60
N PRO A 112 2.13 12.26 18.97
CA PRO A 112 0.84 12.34 18.29
C PRO A 112 1.02 12.78 16.85
N MET A 113 0.05 12.46 16.00
CA MET A 113 0.07 12.73 14.57
C MET A 113 -0.91 13.85 14.23
N PRO A 114 -0.53 14.82 13.37
CA PRO A 114 -1.45 15.82 12.86
C PRO A 114 -2.60 15.17 12.08
N LEU A 115 -3.82 15.67 12.27
CA LEU A 115 -4.99 15.18 11.57
C LEU A 115 -4.85 15.29 10.04
N LEU A 116 -4.25 16.39 9.55
CA LEU A 116 -4.03 16.56 8.11
C LEU A 116 -3.16 15.45 7.52
N LEU A 117 -2.11 15.03 8.22
CA LEU A 117 -1.26 13.91 7.79
C LEU A 117 -2.06 12.60 7.72
N ILE A 118 -2.94 12.36 8.71
CA ILE A 118 -3.80 11.17 8.73
C ILE A 118 -4.77 11.20 7.54
N LEU A 119 -5.38 12.35 7.25
CA LEU A 119 -6.31 12.49 6.12
C LEU A 119 -5.60 12.32 4.76
N MET A 120 -4.38 12.83 4.62
CA MET A 120 -3.57 12.61 3.42
C MET A 120 -3.22 11.12 3.23
N GLY A 121 -2.79 10.44 4.29
CA GLY A 121 -2.50 9.02 4.26
C GLY A 121 -3.76 8.17 4.00
N LEU A 122 -4.89 8.54 4.59
CA LEU A 122 -6.19 7.92 4.34
C LEU A 122 -6.59 8.04 2.87
N ALA A 123 -6.55 9.26 2.31
CA ALA A 123 -6.86 9.52 0.90
C ALA A 123 -5.93 8.74 -0.04
N PHE A 124 -4.62 8.74 0.26
CA PHE A 124 -3.66 7.95 -0.49
C PHE A 124 -4.01 6.46 -0.46
N ASN A 125 -4.27 5.87 0.70
CA ASN A 125 -4.56 4.44 0.83
C ASN A 125 -5.92 4.04 0.24
N LEU A 126 -6.92 4.94 0.24
CA LEU A 126 -8.18 4.73 -0.47
C LEU A 126 -7.94 4.55 -1.97
N VAL A 127 -7.22 5.48 -2.59
CA VAL A 127 -6.93 5.41 -4.03
C VAL A 127 -5.98 4.26 -4.35
N ASN A 128 -4.89 4.13 -3.61
CA ASN A 128 -3.87 3.10 -3.84
C ASN A 128 -4.45 1.68 -3.67
N GLY A 129 -5.23 1.46 -2.60
CA GLY A 129 -5.90 0.18 -2.37
C GLY A 129 -6.92 -0.16 -3.47
N SER A 130 -7.66 0.84 -3.97
CA SER A 130 -8.61 0.66 -5.08
C SER A 130 -7.89 0.33 -6.39
N LEU A 131 -6.82 1.05 -6.73
CA LEU A 131 -6.03 0.76 -7.93
C LEU A 131 -5.44 -0.65 -7.90
N HIS A 132 -4.80 -1.04 -6.78
CA HIS A 132 -4.23 -2.38 -6.66
C HIS A 132 -5.31 -3.47 -6.65
N GLY A 133 -6.44 -3.24 -5.97
CA GLY A 133 -7.57 -4.17 -6.00
C GLY A 133 -8.10 -4.38 -7.42
N THR A 134 -8.22 -3.29 -8.19
CA THR A 134 -8.69 -3.34 -9.58
C THR A 134 -7.69 -4.08 -10.49
N TRP A 135 -6.39 -3.71 -10.43
CA TRP A 135 -5.38 -4.32 -11.31
C TRP A 135 -5.01 -5.76 -10.93
N LEU A 136 -5.12 -6.13 -9.66
CA LEU A 136 -4.78 -7.48 -9.22
C LEU A 136 -5.96 -8.46 -9.34
N PHE A 137 -7.19 -7.99 -9.17
CA PHE A 137 -8.34 -8.88 -9.02
C PHE A 137 -9.43 -8.68 -10.08
N VAL A 138 -9.67 -7.44 -10.57
CA VAL A 138 -10.71 -7.20 -11.58
C VAL A 138 -10.14 -7.32 -13.00
N HIS A 139 -8.95 -6.76 -13.23
CA HIS A 139 -8.27 -6.79 -14.53
C HIS A 139 -6.86 -7.40 -14.39
N PRO A 140 -6.73 -8.68 -13.96
CA PRO A 140 -5.43 -9.27 -13.72
C PRO A 140 -4.62 -9.36 -15.03
N VAL A 141 -3.47 -8.73 -15.04
CA VAL A 141 -2.53 -8.79 -16.19
C VAL A 141 -1.91 -10.18 -16.30
N ILE A 142 -1.79 -10.88 -15.18
CA ILE A 142 -1.21 -12.22 -15.09
C ILE A 142 -2.26 -13.16 -14.52
N SER A 143 -2.71 -14.12 -15.33
CA SER A 143 -3.68 -15.14 -14.96
C SER A 143 -3.09 -16.57 -14.97
N ASP A 144 -1.99 -16.78 -15.69
CA ASP A 144 -1.34 -18.08 -15.77
C ASP A 144 -0.55 -18.39 -14.50
N SER A 145 -0.93 -19.47 -13.81
CA SER A 145 -0.25 -19.93 -12.60
C SER A 145 1.19 -20.40 -12.82
N GLN A 146 1.57 -20.76 -14.05
CA GLN A 146 2.96 -21.12 -14.39
C GLN A 146 3.91 -19.95 -14.13
N TRP A 147 3.42 -18.71 -14.28
CA TRP A 147 4.19 -17.50 -14.01
C TRP A 147 4.71 -17.43 -12.56
N LEU A 148 4.03 -18.07 -11.60
CA LEU A 148 4.52 -18.14 -10.21
C LEU A 148 5.83 -18.95 -10.09
N GLY A 149 6.18 -19.75 -11.10
CA GLY A 149 7.46 -20.43 -11.21
C GLY A 149 8.55 -19.64 -11.93
N ASP A 150 8.22 -18.53 -12.56
CA ASP A 150 9.17 -17.73 -13.32
C ASP A 150 10.16 -16.99 -12.40
N TRP A 151 11.37 -16.83 -12.91
CA TRP A 151 12.44 -16.18 -12.14
C TRP A 151 12.09 -14.75 -11.69
N GLN A 152 11.31 -14.01 -12.50
CA GLN A 152 10.86 -12.66 -12.17
C GLN A 152 9.99 -12.63 -10.91
N PHE A 153 9.02 -13.57 -10.82
CA PHE A 153 8.18 -13.70 -9.63
C PHE A 153 9.01 -14.12 -8.42
N ILE A 154 9.87 -15.13 -8.59
CA ILE A 154 10.71 -15.66 -7.51
C ILE A 154 11.64 -14.55 -6.97
N ALA A 155 12.31 -13.82 -7.86
CA ALA A 155 13.16 -12.69 -7.48
C ALA A 155 12.37 -11.61 -6.73
N GLY A 156 11.19 -11.23 -7.22
CA GLY A 156 10.30 -10.27 -6.56
C GLY A 156 9.83 -10.73 -5.18
N ALA A 157 9.47 -12.01 -5.04
CA ALA A 157 9.06 -12.60 -3.77
C ALA A 157 10.19 -12.62 -2.74
N VAL A 158 11.41 -12.94 -3.17
CA VAL A 158 12.62 -12.88 -2.31
C VAL A 158 12.90 -11.43 -1.88
N MET A 159 12.85 -10.48 -2.81
CA MET A 159 13.03 -9.05 -2.48
C MET A 159 11.97 -8.56 -1.50
N PHE A 160 10.71 -8.96 -1.68
CA PHE A 160 9.63 -8.65 -0.74
C PHE A 160 9.92 -9.23 0.65
N ALA A 161 10.28 -10.51 0.74
CA ALA A 161 10.55 -11.17 2.01
C ALA A 161 11.72 -10.50 2.77
N VAL A 162 12.81 -10.19 2.07
CA VAL A 162 13.95 -9.45 2.64
C VAL A 162 13.54 -8.06 3.08
N GLY A 163 12.83 -7.31 2.23
CA GLY A 163 12.33 -5.98 2.57
C GLY A 163 11.40 -5.98 3.77
N MET A 164 10.50 -6.96 3.86
CA MET A 164 9.60 -7.13 5.01
C MET A 164 10.36 -7.45 6.30
N ALA A 165 11.35 -8.34 6.24
CA ALA A 165 12.20 -8.68 7.39
C ALA A 165 12.98 -7.45 7.90
N LEU A 166 13.59 -6.67 6.99
CA LEU A 166 14.29 -5.43 7.32
C LEU A 166 13.34 -4.38 7.91
N ASN A 167 12.13 -4.24 7.37
CA ASN A 167 11.14 -3.31 7.89
C ASN A 167 10.72 -3.66 9.33
N ILE A 168 10.48 -4.94 9.61
CA ILE A 168 10.12 -5.43 10.95
C ILE A 168 11.29 -5.22 11.92
N ASP A 169 12.51 -5.60 11.55
CA ASP A 169 13.69 -5.44 12.41
C ASP A 169 13.95 -3.97 12.73
N SER A 170 13.94 -3.09 11.71
CA SER A 170 14.12 -1.65 11.88
C SER A 170 13.05 -1.04 12.78
N SER A 171 11.80 -1.44 12.61
CA SER A 171 10.69 -0.99 13.46
C SER A 171 10.88 -1.41 14.92
N ARG A 172 11.30 -2.66 15.17
CA ARG A 172 11.58 -3.18 16.51
C ARG A 172 12.72 -2.42 17.18
N ARG A 173 13.84 -2.19 16.47
CA ARG A 173 14.98 -1.41 16.98
C ARG A 173 14.59 0.01 17.34
N LEU A 174 13.83 0.70 16.46
CA LEU A 174 13.35 2.06 16.73
C LEU A 174 12.44 2.14 17.96
N MET A 175 11.64 1.11 18.22
CA MET A 175 10.80 1.05 19.42
C MET A 175 11.62 0.84 20.71
N GLN A 176 12.76 0.15 20.63
CA GLN A 176 13.65 -0.08 21.77
C GLN A 176 14.48 1.18 22.15
N LEU A 177 14.64 2.12 21.23
CA LEU A 177 15.38 3.37 21.47
C LEU A 177 14.53 4.47 22.12
N LYS A 178 13.26 4.24 22.35
CA LYS A 178 12.31 5.16 23.00
C LYS A 178 12.02 4.72 24.43
#